data_5bc6869565935c9e86fa81990b6e27a1
#
_entry.id   5bc6869565935c9e86fa81990b6e27a1
#
_cell.length_a   1.000
_cell.length_b   1.000
_cell.length_c   1.000
_cell.angle_alpha   90.00
_cell.angle_beta   90.00
_cell.angle_gamma   90.00
#
_symmetry.space_group_name_H-M   'P 1'
#
loop_
_entity.id
_entity.type
_entity.pdbx_description
1 polymer ?
#
loop_
_entity_poly.entity_id
_entity_poly.type
_entity_poly.pdbx_seq_one_letter_code
_entity_poly.pdbx_strand_id
1 'polypeptide(L)'
;MSSRQPHFCGVRVFIQGGKIMLIAKKPTKQGLNIIIVGCGKVGLTLIEQLVKEGHDITIIDQDAKKVQEVGSVYDVMGVAGNGASHRVQMDAGIASADLLIAVTESDELNLLCCTVANQVANCSTIARVRTPDYSGEASYLRDKLGLAMIINPELEAAREIARILYLPTALEVNSFAHGQAELIKIQIPENNILDGMSVAMLSKKINTSVLICGIERSGAMYIPSGDSLLLGGDKISFVAPKGHGRFFLEDIGIKTNQVKSTMIIGGSKAAYYLAKQLLPMGVSVKIVEQDLKRCEALSELLPKATIINGDGTDEDLLEEEGIDSIESFVPLTGIDEENILLTLHAKQISKAKVITKINRMNFKDVISRLDLGSVVYPRYIISETIVAYVRAKKDSMGSNIETLYHMFDSRAEAIEFRVNELSAVTDIPLMDLSLKDNLLICFISRNGSILIPTGSDSIQVGDTVMVVTTHTGFNDLQDILK
;
A
#
# COMPACT_ATOMS: atom_id res chain seq x y z
N MET A 1 -39.84 -8.68 -43.08
CA MET A 1 -39.20 -9.98 -42.71
C MET A 1 -37.74 -9.67 -42.41
N SER A 2 -37.43 -9.54 -41.15
CA SER A 2 -36.08 -9.19 -40.68
C SER A 2 -35.44 -10.45 -40.09
N SER A 3 -34.40 -10.95 -40.75
CA SER A 3 -33.61 -12.09 -40.30
C SER A 3 -32.66 -11.68 -39.21
N ARG A 4 -32.94 -12.09 -37.95
CA ARG A 4 -31.98 -12.04 -36.84
C ARG A 4 -30.92 -13.12 -37.06
N GLN A 5 -29.67 -12.73 -37.24
CA GLN A 5 -28.54 -13.65 -37.13
C GLN A 5 -28.22 -13.90 -35.64
N PRO A 6 -27.92 -15.14 -35.23
CA PRO A 6 -27.46 -15.42 -33.88
C PRO A 6 -26.00 -15.02 -33.72
N HIS A 7 -25.69 -14.19 -32.72
CA HIS A 7 -24.33 -13.91 -32.28
C HIS A 7 -23.76 -15.15 -31.57
N PHE A 8 -22.85 -15.85 -32.25
CA PHE A 8 -21.97 -16.83 -31.64
C PHE A 8 -20.73 -16.11 -31.10
N CYS A 9 -20.57 -16.13 -29.81
CA CYS A 9 -19.43 -15.52 -29.08
C CYS A 9 -18.17 -16.39 -29.29
N GLY A 10 -17.08 -15.81 -29.84
CA GLY A 10 -15.73 -16.28 -29.51
C GLY A 10 -15.04 -17.28 -30.43
N VAL A 11 -15.49 -17.58 -31.65
CA VAL A 11 -14.76 -18.47 -32.58
C VAL A 11 -14.40 -17.74 -33.88
N ARG A 12 -13.09 -17.61 -34.19
CA ARG A 12 -12.63 -17.16 -35.50
C ARG A 12 -12.42 -18.40 -36.40
N VAL A 13 -13.10 -18.43 -37.53
CA VAL A 13 -12.96 -19.46 -38.56
C VAL A 13 -11.96 -18.99 -39.59
N PHE A 14 -10.86 -19.72 -39.78
CA PHE A 14 -9.94 -19.52 -40.90
C PHE A 14 -10.03 -20.72 -41.83
N ILE A 15 -10.13 -20.44 -43.14
CA ILE A 15 -10.08 -21.45 -44.19
C ILE A 15 -8.75 -21.33 -44.91
N GLN A 16 -7.86 -22.30 -44.76
CA GLN A 16 -6.62 -22.41 -45.52
C GLN A 16 -6.50 -23.84 -46.06
N GLY A 17 -6.42 -23.94 -47.39
CA GLY A 17 -6.21 -25.24 -48.07
C GLY A 17 -7.35 -26.27 -47.92
N GLY A 18 -8.62 -25.84 -47.87
CA GLY A 18 -9.77 -26.75 -47.81
C GLY A 18 -10.03 -27.45 -46.47
N LYS A 19 -9.28 -27.08 -45.40
CA LYS A 19 -9.55 -27.54 -44.05
C LYS A 19 -10.03 -26.36 -43.17
N ILE A 20 -11.16 -26.57 -42.51
CA ILE A 20 -11.70 -25.66 -41.51
C ILE A 20 -10.89 -25.88 -40.22
N MET A 21 -10.08 -24.92 -39.85
CA MET A 21 -9.41 -24.87 -38.55
C MET A 21 -10.19 -23.94 -37.62
N LEU A 22 -10.86 -24.54 -36.65
CA LEU A 22 -11.52 -23.82 -35.55
C LEU A 22 -10.43 -23.50 -34.53
N ILE A 23 -9.92 -22.24 -34.53
CA ILE A 23 -9.10 -21.77 -33.44
C ILE A 23 -10.08 -21.27 -32.38
N ALA A 24 -10.37 -22.11 -31.40
CA ALA A 24 -10.96 -21.63 -30.14
C ALA A 24 -10.01 -20.60 -29.56
N LYS A 25 -10.46 -19.34 -29.42
CA LYS A 25 -9.77 -18.37 -28.56
C LYS A 25 -9.61 -19.07 -27.22
N LYS A 26 -8.36 -19.27 -26.74
CA LYS A 26 -8.14 -19.62 -25.34
C LYS A 26 -9.02 -18.68 -24.54
N PRO A 27 -9.85 -19.16 -23.62
CA PRO A 27 -10.61 -18.29 -22.77
C PRO A 27 -9.60 -17.33 -22.16
N THR A 28 -9.76 -16.02 -22.38
CA THR A 28 -9.10 -15.00 -21.57
C THR A 28 -9.41 -15.40 -20.14
N LYS A 29 -8.38 -15.64 -19.32
CA LYS A 29 -8.53 -16.03 -17.91
C LYS A 29 -9.55 -15.07 -17.31
N GLN A 30 -10.70 -15.60 -16.91
CA GLN A 30 -11.71 -14.86 -16.18
C GLN A 30 -11.10 -14.36 -14.86
N GLY A 31 -11.58 -13.23 -14.33
CA GLY A 31 -11.22 -12.77 -13.00
C GLY A 31 -11.44 -13.86 -11.95
N LEU A 32 -10.90 -13.67 -10.74
CA LEU A 32 -11.20 -14.56 -9.61
C LEU A 32 -12.62 -14.28 -9.10
N ASN A 33 -13.27 -15.31 -8.55
CA ASN A 33 -14.52 -15.19 -7.79
C ASN A 33 -14.16 -14.83 -6.33
N ILE A 34 -14.44 -13.61 -5.90
CA ILE A 34 -14.03 -13.11 -4.60
C ILE A 34 -15.25 -12.75 -3.77
N ILE A 35 -15.32 -13.26 -2.54
CA ILE A 35 -16.35 -12.89 -1.57
C ILE A 35 -15.75 -11.90 -0.58
N ILE A 36 -16.40 -10.74 -0.41
CA ILE A 36 -16.00 -9.72 0.57
C ILE A 36 -17.07 -9.64 1.66
N VAL A 37 -16.70 -9.93 2.89
CA VAL A 37 -17.57 -9.83 4.07
C VAL A 37 -17.31 -8.52 4.80
N GLY A 38 -18.30 -7.65 4.78
CA GLY A 38 -18.27 -6.30 5.37
C GLY A 38 -18.17 -5.20 4.31
N CYS A 39 -19.27 -4.45 4.14
CA CYS A 39 -19.37 -3.25 3.27
C CYS A 39 -18.99 -1.96 4.00
N GLY A 40 -18.06 -2.05 4.96
CA GLY A 40 -17.48 -0.89 5.62
C GLY A 40 -16.43 -0.20 4.74
N LYS A 41 -15.77 0.78 5.33
CA LYS A 41 -14.78 1.64 4.64
C LYS A 41 -13.67 0.86 3.90
N VAL A 42 -13.10 -0.19 4.50
CA VAL A 42 -12.06 -1.05 3.90
C VAL A 42 -12.68 -1.92 2.79
N GLY A 43 -13.85 -2.52 3.05
CA GLY A 43 -14.54 -3.34 2.06
C GLY A 43 -14.86 -2.57 0.78
N LEU A 44 -15.37 -1.33 0.90
CA LEU A 44 -15.65 -0.48 -0.25
C LEU A 44 -14.40 -0.16 -1.08
N THR A 45 -13.27 0.14 -0.42
CA THR A 45 -12.01 0.38 -1.13
C THR A 45 -11.54 -0.85 -1.91
N LEU A 46 -11.67 -2.05 -1.30
CA LEU A 46 -11.34 -3.32 -1.95
C LEU A 46 -12.26 -3.63 -3.13
N ILE A 47 -13.58 -3.44 -2.96
CA ILE A 47 -14.56 -3.65 -4.04
C ILE A 47 -14.21 -2.78 -5.23
N GLU A 48 -13.98 -1.47 -5.01
CA GLU A 48 -13.63 -0.53 -6.07
C GLU A 48 -12.38 -0.95 -6.84
N GLN A 49 -11.31 -1.37 -6.14
CA GLN A 49 -10.06 -1.76 -6.79
C GLN A 49 -10.18 -3.10 -7.52
N LEU A 50 -10.78 -4.12 -6.88
CA LEU A 50 -10.86 -5.46 -7.44
C LEU A 50 -11.84 -5.55 -8.61
N VAL A 51 -12.93 -4.76 -8.61
CA VAL A 51 -13.82 -4.63 -9.76
C VAL A 51 -13.09 -3.99 -10.96
N LYS A 52 -12.28 -2.95 -10.73
CA LYS A 52 -11.45 -2.33 -11.79
C LYS A 52 -10.44 -3.32 -12.40
N GLU A 53 -9.99 -4.30 -11.62
CA GLU A 53 -9.09 -5.37 -12.09
C GLU A 53 -9.82 -6.53 -12.80
N GLY A 54 -11.14 -6.45 -12.91
CA GLY A 54 -11.95 -7.42 -13.64
C GLY A 54 -12.19 -8.73 -12.89
N HIS A 55 -12.31 -8.67 -11.56
CA HIS A 55 -12.71 -9.78 -10.71
C HIS A 55 -14.22 -9.82 -10.50
N ASP A 56 -14.79 -11.02 -10.33
CA ASP A 56 -16.19 -11.22 -10.00
C ASP A 56 -16.37 -11.14 -8.47
N ILE A 57 -17.07 -10.09 -8.01
CA ILE A 57 -17.19 -9.79 -6.58
C ILE A 57 -18.59 -10.12 -6.08
N THR A 58 -18.68 -10.86 -4.98
CA THR A 58 -19.89 -11.03 -4.18
C THR A 58 -19.66 -10.40 -2.79
N ILE A 59 -20.61 -9.60 -2.34
CA ILE A 59 -20.51 -8.93 -1.03
C ILE A 59 -21.49 -9.56 -0.03
N ILE A 60 -21.07 -9.64 1.23
CA ILE A 60 -21.91 -10.03 2.37
C ILE A 60 -21.87 -8.94 3.41
N ASP A 61 -23.02 -8.43 3.83
CA ASP A 61 -23.16 -7.53 4.98
C ASP A 61 -24.48 -7.79 5.71
N GLN A 62 -24.55 -7.51 7.01
CA GLN A 62 -25.80 -7.63 7.78
C GLN A 62 -26.81 -6.55 7.41
N ASP A 63 -26.34 -5.39 6.95
CA ASP A 63 -27.16 -4.27 6.53
C ASP A 63 -27.61 -4.44 5.06
N ALA A 64 -28.86 -4.85 4.87
CA ALA A 64 -29.45 -5.06 3.55
C ALA A 64 -29.48 -3.78 2.68
N LYS A 65 -29.58 -2.59 3.29
CA LYS A 65 -29.53 -1.31 2.55
C LYS A 65 -28.15 -1.07 1.97
N LYS A 66 -27.11 -1.26 2.78
CA LYS A 66 -25.71 -1.16 2.29
C LYS A 66 -25.43 -2.14 1.17
N VAL A 67 -25.89 -3.39 1.31
CA VAL A 67 -25.73 -4.41 0.26
C VAL A 67 -26.37 -3.95 -1.05
N GLN A 68 -27.60 -3.42 -1.00
CA GLN A 68 -28.29 -2.91 -2.17
C GLN A 68 -27.62 -1.69 -2.79
N GLU A 69 -27.19 -0.71 -1.98
CA GLU A 69 -26.48 0.48 -2.44
C GLU A 69 -25.16 0.13 -3.13
N VAL A 70 -24.33 -0.68 -2.47
CA VAL A 70 -23.03 -1.09 -2.98
C VAL A 70 -23.17 -1.95 -4.25
N GLY A 71 -24.13 -2.90 -4.25
CA GLY A 71 -24.43 -3.72 -5.41
C GLY A 71 -24.80 -2.89 -6.64
N SER A 72 -25.61 -1.83 -6.45
CA SER A 72 -26.03 -0.95 -7.54
C SER A 72 -24.90 -0.03 -8.04
N VAL A 73 -24.01 0.44 -7.15
CA VAL A 73 -22.91 1.37 -7.52
C VAL A 73 -21.78 0.66 -8.25
N TYR A 74 -21.43 -0.55 -7.83
CA TYR A 74 -20.27 -1.28 -8.36
C TYR A 74 -20.62 -2.45 -9.28
N ASP A 75 -21.93 -2.70 -9.54
CA ASP A 75 -22.42 -3.83 -10.34
C ASP A 75 -21.93 -5.19 -9.81
N VAL A 76 -22.07 -5.40 -8.49
CA VAL A 76 -21.62 -6.61 -7.79
C VAL A 76 -22.79 -7.35 -7.15
N MET A 77 -22.69 -8.67 -7.03
CA MET A 77 -23.69 -9.47 -6.31
C MET A 77 -23.65 -9.18 -4.82
N GLY A 78 -24.82 -9.19 -4.16
CA GLY A 78 -24.92 -8.94 -2.74
C GLY A 78 -25.84 -9.91 -2.02
N VAL A 79 -25.40 -10.37 -0.83
CA VAL A 79 -26.16 -11.23 0.07
C VAL A 79 -26.26 -10.55 1.44
N ALA A 80 -27.48 -10.26 1.89
CA ALA A 80 -27.70 -9.69 3.22
C ALA A 80 -27.72 -10.79 4.28
N GLY A 81 -26.83 -10.71 5.28
CA GLY A 81 -26.78 -11.69 6.36
C GLY A 81 -25.48 -11.70 7.15
N ASN A 82 -25.43 -12.62 8.13
CA ASN A 82 -24.23 -12.84 8.92
C ASN A 82 -23.19 -13.63 8.12
N GLY A 83 -22.02 -13.02 7.85
CA GLY A 83 -20.94 -13.64 7.08
C GLY A 83 -20.35 -14.93 7.69
N ALA A 84 -20.51 -15.17 8.99
CA ALA A 84 -20.12 -16.41 9.64
C ALA A 84 -21.17 -17.54 9.50
N SER A 85 -22.34 -17.25 8.90
CA SER A 85 -23.36 -18.27 8.66
C SER A 85 -22.99 -19.11 7.43
N HIS A 86 -22.88 -20.42 7.62
CA HIS A 86 -22.68 -21.37 6.51
C HIS A 86 -23.69 -21.17 5.38
N ARG A 87 -24.99 -20.99 5.74
CA ARG A 87 -26.05 -20.76 4.75
C ARG A 87 -25.81 -19.50 3.94
N VAL A 88 -25.49 -18.39 4.59
CA VAL A 88 -25.20 -17.11 3.93
C VAL A 88 -23.99 -17.22 3.01
N GLN A 89 -22.93 -17.91 3.44
CA GLN A 89 -21.76 -18.16 2.58
C GLN A 89 -22.11 -19.04 1.38
N MET A 90 -22.98 -20.06 1.55
CA MET A 90 -23.48 -20.89 0.43
C MET A 90 -24.32 -20.06 -0.54
N ASP A 91 -25.21 -19.20 -0.03
CA ASP A 91 -26.02 -18.29 -0.86
C ASP A 91 -25.13 -17.28 -1.62
N ALA A 92 -23.96 -16.92 -1.07
CA ALA A 92 -22.96 -16.06 -1.69
C ALA A 92 -22.01 -16.81 -2.67
N GLY A 93 -22.18 -18.11 -2.84
CA GLY A 93 -21.40 -18.91 -3.79
C GLY A 93 -20.02 -19.36 -3.28
N ILE A 94 -19.84 -19.54 -1.97
CA ILE A 94 -18.55 -19.94 -1.37
C ILE A 94 -17.97 -21.23 -1.98
N ALA A 95 -18.82 -22.17 -2.42
CA ALA A 95 -18.39 -23.43 -3.00
C ALA A 95 -17.54 -23.28 -4.28
N SER A 96 -17.67 -22.15 -4.98
CA SER A 96 -16.94 -21.83 -6.21
C SER A 96 -16.04 -20.57 -6.06
N ALA A 97 -15.93 -20.02 -4.87
CA ALA A 97 -15.10 -18.85 -4.60
C ALA A 97 -13.61 -19.23 -4.57
N ASP A 98 -12.78 -18.39 -5.16
CA ASP A 98 -11.32 -18.49 -5.09
C ASP A 98 -10.75 -17.86 -3.82
N LEU A 99 -11.44 -16.84 -3.30
CA LEU A 99 -10.98 -16.05 -2.16
C LEU A 99 -12.16 -15.50 -1.34
N LEU A 100 -12.07 -15.57 -0.02
CA LEU A 100 -12.94 -14.84 0.90
C LEU A 100 -12.12 -13.85 1.72
N ILE A 101 -12.57 -12.58 1.75
CA ILE A 101 -11.93 -11.49 2.50
C ILE A 101 -12.91 -10.98 3.56
N ALA A 102 -12.61 -11.19 4.84
CA ALA A 102 -13.43 -10.73 5.95
C ALA A 102 -12.86 -9.44 6.58
N VAL A 103 -13.60 -8.35 6.44
CA VAL A 103 -13.19 -6.98 6.86
C VAL A 103 -14.31 -6.26 7.64
N THR A 104 -15.11 -7.00 8.41
CA THR A 104 -16.13 -6.44 9.31
C THR A 104 -15.50 -5.68 10.48
N GLU A 105 -16.29 -5.09 11.35
CA GLU A 105 -15.77 -4.36 12.52
C GLU A 105 -15.28 -5.27 13.66
N SER A 106 -15.69 -6.54 13.73
CA SER A 106 -15.25 -7.51 14.73
C SER A 106 -14.15 -8.41 14.20
N ASP A 107 -13.04 -8.48 14.92
CA ASP A 107 -11.90 -9.35 14.62
C ASP A 107 -12.30 -10.83 14.76
N GLU A 108 -13.09 -11.19 15.79
CA GLU A 108 -13.60 -12.54 16.03
C GLU A 108 -14.53 -12.98 14.91
N LEU A 109 -15.43 -12.09 14.46
CA LEU A 109 -16.31 -12.37 13.34
C LEU A 109 -15.52 -12.60 12.05
N ASN A 110 -14.48 -11.80 11.80
CA ASN A 110 -13.61 -11.97 10.62
C ASN A 110 -12.90 -13.33 10.64
N LEU A 111 -12.32 -13.70 11.78
CA LEU A 111 -11.69 -15.02 11.96
C LEU A 111 -12.69 -16.15 11.78
N LEU A 112 -13.90 -16.03 12.36
CA LEU A 112 -14.95 -17.04 12.24
C LEU A 112 -15.46 -17.17 10.80
N CYS A 113 -15.65 -16.07 10.08
CA CYS A 113 -16.02 -16.11 8.66
C CYS A 113 -15.01 -16.90 7.85
N CYS A 114 -13.73 -16.64 8.03
CA CYS A 114 -12.65 -17.34 7.35
C CYS A 114 -12.58 -18.83 7.75
N THR A 115 -12.75 -19.13 9.03
CA THR A 115 -12.74 -20.53 9.51
C THR A 115 -13.87 -21.34 8.91
N VAL A 116 -15.09 -20.79 8.87
CA VAL A 116 -16.24 -21.46 8.24
C VAL A 116 -15.98 -21.67 6.74
N ALA A 117 -15.48 -20.66 6.03
CA ALA A 117 -15.15 -20.76 4.62
C ALA A 117 -14.13 -21.87 4.33
N ASN A 118 -13.06 -21.97 5.13
CA ASN A 118 -12.03 -23.02 5.01
C ASN A 118 -12.58 -24.44 5.23
N GLN A 119 -13.65 -24.59 6.01
CA GLN A 119 -14.28 -25.91 6.23
C GLN A 119 -15.28 -26.29 5.13
N VAL A 120 -15.81 -25.31 4.42
CA VAL A 120 -16.86 -25.51 3.40
C VAL A 120 -16.28 -25.62 2.01
N ALA A 121 -15.22 -24.88 1.71
CA ALA A 121 -14.66 -24.76 0.38
C ALA A 121 -13.12 -24.73 0.42
N ASN A 122 -12.51 -25.10 -0.70
CA ASN A 122 -11.06 -24.99 -0.88
C ASN A 122 -10.71 -23.57 -1.42
N CYS A 123 -11.13 -22.52 -0.69
CA CYS A 123 -10.81 -21.15 -1.05
C CYS A 123 -9.75 -20.57 -0.09
N SER A 124 -8.97 -19.64 -0.57
CA SER A 124 -8.08 -18.86 0.32
C SER A 124 -8.89 -17.88 1.16
N THR A 125 -8.40 -17.56 2.36
CA THR A 125 -9.11 -16.64 3.24
C THR A 125 -8.19 -15.57 3.80
N ILE A 126 -8.68 -14.32 3.85
CA ILE A 126 -7.98 -13.16 4.42
C ILE A 126 -8.86 -12.57 5.51
N ALA A 127 -8.32 -12.43 6.73
CA ALA A 127 -9.01 -11.84 7.86
C ALA A 127 -8.40 -10.51 8.30
N ARG A 128 -9.24 -9.50 8.56
CA ARG A 128 -8.81 -8.28 9.26
C ARG A 128 -8.82 -8.51 10.76
N VAL A 129 -7.66 -8.29 11.40
CA VAL A 129 -7.47 -8.42 12.85
C VAL A 129 -6.68 -7.22 13.36
N ARG A 130 -7.32 -6.38 14.19
CA ARG A 130 -6.79 -5.08 14.63
C ARG A 130 -6.40 -5.04 16.11
N THR A 131 -7.00 -5.92 16.91
CA THR A 131 -6.81 -5.94 18.35
C THR A 131 -5.39 -6.37 18.69
N PRO A 132 -4.69 -5.66 19.60
CA PRO A 132 -3.31 -5.98 19.97
C PRO A 132 -3.11 -7.41 20.45
N ASP A 133 -4.08 -7.97 21.18
CA ASP A 133 -4.02 -9.33 21.72
C ASP A 133 -3.89 -10.39 20.62
N TYR A 134 -4.65 -10.22 19.53
CA TYR A 134 -4.57 -11.14 18.39
C TYR A 134 -3.42 -10.81 17.43
N SER A 135 -3.08 -9.53 17.28
CA SER A 135 -2.02 -9.10 16.35
C SER A 135 -0.64 -9.59 16.79
N GLY A 136 -0.42 -9.77 18.11
CA GLY A 136 0.80 -10.36 18.65
C GLY A 136 0.97 -11.84 18.29
N GLU A 137 -0.14 -12.54 18.05
CA GLU A 137 -0.21 -13.96 17.72
C GLU A 137 -0.65 -14.23 16.26
N ALA A 138 -0.56 -13.22 15.39
CA ALA A 138 -1.08 -13.28 14.02
C ALA A 138 -0.55 -14.48 13.22
N SER A 139 0.74 -14.82 13.36
CA SER A 139 1.34 -15.99 12.68
C SER A 139 0.74 -17.30 13.20
N TYR A 140 0.55 -17.43 14.51
CA TYR A 140 -0.07 -18.61 15.10
C TYR A 140 -1.52 -18.78 14.65
N LEU A 141 -2.32 -17.70 14.70
CA LEU A 141 -3.71 -17.70 14.26
C LEU A 141 -3.82 -18.04 12.77
N ARG A 142 -2.97 -17.41 11.93
CA ARG A 142 -2.92 -17.70 10.49
C ARG A 142 -2.70 -19.19 10.23
N ASP A 143 -1.68 -19.77 10.85
CA ASP A 143 -1.28 -21.16 10.59
C ASP A 143 -2.30 -22.16 11.18
N LYS A 144 -2.87 -21.89 12.36
CA LYS A 144 -3.83 -22.79 13.01
C LYS A 144 -5.24 -22.72 12.39
N LEU A 145 -5.65 -21.55 11.91
CA LEU A 145 -6.95 -21.39 11.26
C LEU A 145 -6.89 -21.57 9.73
N GLY A 146 -5.70 -21.84 9.18
CA GLY A 146 -5.51 -22.05 7.75
C GLY A 146 -5.74 -20.79 6.89
N LEU A 147 -5.45 -19.62 7.45
CA LEU A 147 -5.63 -18.35 6.74
C LEU A 147 -4.47 -18.10 5.78
N ALA A 148 -4.79 -17.58 4.61
CA ALA A 148 -3.76 -17.15 3.67
C ALA A 148 -3.04 -15.89 4.17
N MET A 149 -3.80 -14.96 4.79
CA MET A 149 -3.28 -13.69 5.30
C MET A 149 -4.10 -13.16 6.46
N ILE A 150 -3.43 -12.49 7.40
CA ILE A 150 -4.04 -11.60 8.39
C ILE A 150 -3.57 -10.18 8.10
N ILE A 151 -4.50 -9.23 8.07
CA ILE A 151 -4.25 -7.81 7.80
C ILE A 151 -4.61 -6.94 9.00
N ASN A 152 -3.79 -5.91 9.25
CA ASN A 152 -4.02 -4.92 10.31
C ASN A 152 -3.72 -3.51 9.80
N PRO A 153 -4.74 -2.77 9.31
CA PRO A 153 -4.56 -1.42 8.77
C PRO A 153 -3.91 -0.45 9.74
N GLU A 154 -4.25 -0.55 11.01
CA GLU A 154 -3.78 0.34 12.08
C GLU A 154 -2.29 0.11 12.36
N LEU A 155 -1.86 -1.15 12.35
CA LEU A 155 -0.45 -1.52 12.54
C LEU A 155 0.39 -1.10 11.33
N GLU A 156 -0.09 -1.32 10.10
CA GLU A 156 0.66 -0.95 8.90
C GLU A 156 0.78 0.58 8.77
N ALA A 157 -0.28 1.33 9.07
CA ALA A 157 -0.21 2.78 9.15
C ALA A 157 0.79 3.26 10.21
N ALA A 158 0.80 2.64 11.38
CA ALA A 158 1.76 2.95 12.43
C ALA A 158 3.21 2.66 12.00
N ARG A 159 3.45 1.58 11.26
CA ARG A 159 4.77 1.26 10.70
C ARG A 159 5.23 2.30 9.68
N GLU A 160 4.33 2.74 8.81
CA GLU A 160 4.63 3.79 7.83
C GLU A 160 4.94 5.11 8.50
N ILE A 161 4.13 5.53 9.47
CA ILE A 161 4.36 6.75 10.25
C ILE A 161 5.70 6.67 10.98
N ALA A 162 6.03 5.55 11.62
CA ALA A 162 7.29 5.38 12.33
C ALA A 162 8.51 5.48 11.39
N ARG A 163 8.41 4.96 10.15
CA ARG A 163 9.47 5.11 9.13
C ARG A 163 9.66 6.58 8.73
N ILE A 164 8.55 7.30 8.52
CA ILE A 164 8.59 8.73 8.20
C ILE A 164 9.23 9.52 9.35
N LEU A 165 8.91 9.20 10.60
CA LEU A 165 9.48 9.88 11.77
C LEU A 165 10.97 9.54 12.00
N TYR A 166 11.40 8.37 11.55
CA TYR A 166 12.81 8.00 11.50
C TYR A 166 13.58 8.82 10.45
N LEU A 167 12.93 9.19 9.34
CA LEU A 167 13.48 10.01 8.25
C LEU A 167 12.57 11.22 7.98
N PRO A 168 12.56 12.25 8.87
CA PRO A 168 11.52 13.30 8.85
C PRO A 168 11.50 14.17 7.59
N THR A 169 12.58 14.24 6.84
CA THR A 169 12.66 14.97 5.57
C THR A 169 11.96 14.23 4.41
N ALA A 170 11.68 12.94 4.59
CA ALA A 170 10.90 12.19 3.62
C ALA A 170 9.41 12.56 3.70
N LEU A 171 8.74 12.53 2.55
CA LEU A 171 7.29 12.59 2.44
C LEU A 171 6.67 11.19 2.62
N GLU A 172 7.32 10.17 2.03
CA GLU A 172 6.92 8.77 2.08
C GLU A 172 8.16 7.88 2.22
N VAL A 173 8.05 6.77 2.93
CA VAL A 173 9.11 5.75 3.05
C VAL A 173 8.46 4.37 3.03
N ASN A 174 8.66 3.63 1.95
CA ASN A 174 8.14 2.28 1.75
C ASN A 174 9.27 1.26 1.74
N SER A 175 8.98 0.07 2.25
CA SER A 175 9.97 -0.98 2.42
C SER A 175 9.72 -2.12 1.43
N PHE A 176 10.79 -2.55 0.78
CA PHE A 176 10.83 -3.65 -0.20
C PHE A 176 11.91 -4.67 0.19
N ALA A 177 11.97 -5.80 -0.52
CA ALA A 177 12.92 -6.89 -0.28
C ALA A 177 12.99 -7.30 1.20
N HIS A 178 11.84 -7.57 1.82
CA HIS A 178 11.73 -7.90 3.25
C HIS A 178 12.42 -6.88 4.19
N GLY A 179 12.40 -5.60 3.81
CA GLY A 179 12.97 -4.52 4.60
C GLY A 179 14.44 -4.21 4.30
N GLN A 180 15.01 -4.74 3.23
CA GLN A 180 16.40 -4.50 2.83
C GLN A 180 16.57 -3.33 1.87
N ALA A 181 15.51 -2.94 1.15
CA ALA A 181 15.45 -1.77 0.29
C ALA A 181 14.33 -0.83 0.73
N GLU A 182 14.53 0.47 0.48
CA GLU A 182 13.58 1.53 0.80
C GLU A 182 13.30 2.35 -0.46
N LEU A 183 12.02 2.60 -0.74
CA LEU A 183 11.54 3.58 -1.70
C LEU A 183 11.17 4.83 -0.93
N ILE A 184 11.93 5.91 -1.16
CA ILE A 184 11.83 7.15 -0.40
C ILE A 184 11.40 8.28 -1.33
N LYS A 185 10.37 9.04 -0.92
CA LYS A 185 9.91 10.23 -1.62
C LYS A 185 10.29 11.48 -0.83
N ILE A 186 10.90 12.43 -1.51
CA ILE A 186 11.27 13.74 -0.94
C ILE A 186 10.87 14.87 -1.89
N GLN A 187 10.80 16.08 -1.36
CA GLN A 187 10.77 17.29 -2.16
C GLN A 187 12.16 17.91 -2.21
N ILE A 188 12.66 18.25 -3.39
CA ILE A 188 13.94 18.95 -3.57
C ILE A 188 13.77 20.37 -3.08
N PRO A 189 14.57 20.84 -2.09
CA PRO A 189 14.53 22.24 -1.68
C PRO A 189 14.98 23.17 -2.80
N GLU A 190 14.46 24.41 -2.81
CA GLU A 190 14.93 25.45 -3.70
C GLU A 190 16.43 25.72 -3.49
N ASN A 191 17.15 25.93 -4.57
CA ASN A 191 18.62 26.12 -4.55
C ASN A 191 19.42 24.94 -3.98
N ASN A 192 18.89 23.73 -4.03
CA ASN A 192 19.61 22.51 -3.66
C ASN A 192 20.66 22.17 -4.71
N ILE A 193 21.69 21.39 -4.34
CA ILE A 193 22.75 20.95 -5.28
C ILE A 193 22.20 20.11 -6.44
N LEU A 194 21.00 19.55 -6.30
CA LEU A 194 20.30 18.79 -7.36
C LEU A 194 19.64 19.70 -8.39
N ASP A 195 19.42 20.99 -8.09
CA ASP A 195 18.73 21.91 -9.00
C ASP A 195 19.54 22.12 -10.28
N GLY A 196 18.93 21.80 -11.44
CA GLY A 196 19.57 21.81 -12.75
C GLY A 196 20.51 20.62 -13.03
N MET A 197 20.61 19.63 -12.13
CA MET A 197 21.43 18.43 -12.33
C MET A 197 20.67 17.36 -13.10
N SER A 198 21.32 16.69 -14.09
CA SER A 198 20.75 15.49 -14.70
C SER A 198 20.90 14.26 -13.83
N VAL A 199 19.98 13.31 -13.96
CA VAL A 199 20.02 12.03 -13.22
C VAL A 199 21.34 11.28 -13.48
N ALA A 200 21.86 11.29 -14.71
CA ALA A 200 23.16 10.68 -15.04
C ALA A 200 24.36 11.38 -14.37
N MET A 201 24.27 12.67 -14.07
CA MET A 201 25.31 13.39 -13.32
C MET A 201 25.29 13.05 -11.84
N LEU A 202 24.12 12.73 -11.30
CA LEU A 202 23.96 12.34 -9.90
C LEU A 202 24.86 11.17 -9.54
N SER A 203 24.81 10.08 -10.31
CA SER A 203 25.60 8.87 -10.06
C SER A 203 27.13 9.09 -10.12
N LYS A 204 27.57 10.19 -10.73
CA LYS A 204 29.01 10.56 -10.81
C LYS A 204 29.47 11.46 -9.66
N LYS A 205 28.53 12.23 -9.08
CA LYS A 205 28.87 13.23 -8.04
C LYS A 205 28.62 12.73 -6.63
N ILE A 206 27.71 11.76 -6.48
CA ILE A 206 27.27 11.25 -5.17
C ILE A 206 27.77 9.82 -5.00
N ASN A 207 28.39 9.57 -3.85
CA ASN A 207 28.96 8.25 -3.55
C ASN A 207 27.91 7.24 -3.07
N THR A 208 26.70 7.69 -2.74
CA THR A 208 25.64 6.83 -2.22
C THR A 208 24.95 6.11 -3.38
N SER A 209 24.82 4.78 -3.29
CA SER A 209 24.12 3.96 -4.27
C SER A 209 22.62 4.16 -4.17
N VAL A 210 22.05 5.01 -5.03
CA VAL A 210 20.61 5.28 -5.13
C VAL A 210 20.18 5.37 -6.59
N LEU A 211 18.91 5.07 -6.86
CA LEU A 211 18.31 5.21 -8.18
C LEU A 211 17.06 6.06 -8.10
N ILE A 212 17.03 7.20 -8.80
CA ILE A 212 15.82 8.00 -8.97
C ILE A 212 14.87 7.25 -9.90
N CYS A 213 13.68 6.90 -9.41
CA CYS A 213 12.71 6.09 -10.15
C CYS A 213 11.40 6.84 -10.49
N GLY A 214 11.21 8.06 -9.98
CA GLY A 214 10.04 8.88 -10.29
C GLY A 214 10.27 10.34 -10.01
N ILE A 215 9.71 11.22 -10.85
CA ILE A 215 9.71 12.66 -10.67
C ILE A 215 8.28 13.17 -10.82
N GLU A 216 7.81 13.96 -9.86
CA GLU A 216 6.56 14.69 -9.93
C GLU A 216 6.86 16.20 -9.98
N ARG A 217 6.42 16.85 -11.05
CA ARG A 217 6.60 18.29 -11.30
C ARG A 217 5.30 18.90 -11.79
N SER A 218 4.83 19.95 -11.13
CA SER A 218 3.58 20.66 -11.51
C SER A 218 2.37 19.73 -11.70
N GLY A 219 2.27 18.69 -10.87
CA GLY A 219 1.18 17.70 -10.94
C GLY A 219 1.33 16.62 -12.01
N ALA A 220 2.33 16.71 -12.90
CA ALA A 220 2.67 15.64 -13.83
C ALA A 220 3.73 14.71 -13.22
N MET A 221 3.61 13.39 -13.50
CA MET A 221 4.55 12.37 -13.07
C MET A 221 5.19 11.69 -14.27
N TYR A 222 6.47 11.40 -14.19
CA TYR A 222 7.19 10.62 -15.20
C TYR A 222 8.33 9.79 -14.58
N ILE A 223 8.68 8.72 -15.26
CA ILE A 223 9.85 7.89 -14.94
C ILE A 223 11.06 8.52 -15.63
N PRO A 224 12.11 8.91 -14.86
CA PRO A 224 13.24 9.62 -15.43
C PRO A 224 14.16 8.73 -16.26
N SER A 225 14.78 9.33 -17.26
CA SER A 225 15.98 8.81 -17.95
C SER A 225 17.22 9.51 -17.41
N GLY A 226 18.42 9.04 -17.82
CA GLY A 226 19.68 9.68 -17.44
C GLY A 226 19.78 11.17 -17.78
N ASP A 227 19.13 11.62 -18.85
CA ASP A 227 19.13 13.03 -19.29
C ASP A 227 18.07 13.90 -18.60
N SER A 228 17.20 13.29 -17.81
CA SER A 228 16.18 14.03 -17.07
C SER A 228 16.81 14.98 -16.06
N LEU A 229 16.40 16.25 -16.08
CA LEU A 229 16.85 17.28 -15.14
C LEU A 229 16.00 17.26 -13.88
N LEU A 230 16.66 17.35 -12.73
CA LEU A 230 16.07 17.59 -11.42
C LEU A 230 15.99 19.09 -11.17
N LEU A 231 14.89 19.58 -10.63
CA LEU A 231 14.69 21.01 -10.34
C LEU A 231 14.27 21.21 -8.88
N GLY A 232 14.57 22.39 -8.36
CA GLY A 232 14.01 22.81 -7.06
C GLY A 232 12.48 22.75 -7.09
N GLY A 233 11.88 22.28 -5.99
CA GLY A 233 10.43 22.06 -5.88
C GLY A 233 9.92 20.71 -6.41
N ASP A 234 10.70 19.97 -7.21
CA ASP A 234 10.30 18.62 -7.65
C ASP A 234 10.12 17.67 -6.45
N LYS A 235 9.11 16.79 -6.55
CA LYS A 235 9.03 15.62 -5.68
C LYS A 235 9.65 14.44 -6.40
N ILE A 236 10.73 13.92 -5.84
CA ILE A 236 11.43 12.75 -6.41
C ILE A 236 11.21 11.52 -5.53
N SER A 237 11.07 10.37 -6.18
CA SER A 237 11.14 9.06 -5.53
C SER A 237 12.41 8.37 -5.94
N PHE A 238 13.12 7.82 -4.96
CA PHE A 238 14.35 7.07 -5.21
C PHE A 238 14.38 5.78 -4.40
N VAL A 239 15.06 4.79 -4.91
CA VAL A 239 15.32 3.51 -4.24
C VAL A 239 16.74 3.52 -3.68
N ALA A 240 16.87 3.03 -2.44
CA ALA A 240 18.14 2.87 -1.74
C ALA A 240 18.16 1.56 -0.94
N PRO A 241 19.32 0.93 -0.70
CA PRO A 241 19.47 -0.08 0.33
C PRO A 241 19.10 0.50 1.70
N LYS A 242 18.63 -0.33 2.61
CA LYS A 242 18.18 0.10 3.96
C LYS A 242 19.22 0.97 4.67
N GLY A 243 18.76 2.12 5.15
CA GLY A 243 19.59 3.13 5.83
C GLY A 243 20.46 3.99 4.92
N HIS A 244 20.64 3.63 3.64
CA HIS A 244 21.43 4.42 2.69
C HIS A 244 20.70 5.69 2.23
N GLY A 245 19.37 5.71 2.31
CA GLY A 245 18.59 6.90 2.00
C GLY A 245 19.01 8.12 2.83
N ARG A 246 19.37 7.93 4.10
CA ARG A 246 19.87 8.99 4.97
C ARG A 246 21.22 9.54 4.47
N PHE A 247 22.16 8.68 4.09
CA PHE A 247 23.46 9.13 3.56
C PHE A 247 23.28 9.92 2.26
N PHE A 248 22.37 9.47 1.38
CA PHE A 248 22.04 10.23 0.19
C PHE A 248 21.51 11.64 0.51
N LEU A 249 20.60 11.76 1.49
CA LEU A 249 20.09 13.07 1.91
C LEU A 249 21.20 13.97 2.48
N GLU A 250 22.11 13.41 3.27
CA GLU A 250 23.28 14.12 3.79
C GLU A 250 24.22 14.57 2.63
N ASP A 251 24.49 13.71 1.65
CA ASP A 251 25.32 14.00 0.47
C ASP A 251 24.74 15.14 -0.38
N ILE A 252 23.42 15.28 -0.45
CA ILE A 252 22.76 16.40 -1.15
C ILE A 252 22.49 17.61 -0.27
N GLY A 253 23.09 17.65 0.93
CA GLY A 253 23.00 18.77 1.85
C GLY A 253 21.70 18.87 2.65
N ILE A 254 20.87 17.84 2.64
CA ILE A 254 19.64 17.77 3.43
C ILE A 254 19.96 17.09 4.77
N LYS A 255 19.99 17.87 5.84
CA LYS A 255 20.14 17.33 7.20
C LYS A 255 18.85 16.65 7.63
N THR A 256 18.93 15.38 8.01
CA THR A 256 17.81 14.61 8.52
C THR A 256 18.23 13.90 9.81
N ASN A 257 17.53 14.20 10.90
CA ASN A 257 17.71 13.53 12.17
C ASN A 257 16.37 12.90 12.58
N GLN A 258 16.43 11.69 13.12
CA GLN A 258 15.26 11.08 13.73
C GLN A 258 14.65 12.05 14.76
N VAL A 259 13.32 12.16 14.78
CA VAL A 259 12.62 12.94 15.80
C VAL A 259 12.87 12.36 17.18
N LYS A 260 12.98 13.23 18.20
CA LYS A 260 13.18 12.84 19.60
C LYS A 260 11.88 12.90 20.41
N SER A 261 10.90 13.64 19.93
CA SER A 261 9.61 13.80 20.60
C SER A 261 8.47 13.83 19.61
N THR A 262 7.34 13.25 19.98
CA THR A 262 6.11 13.23 19.19
C THR A 262 4.89 13.44 20.06
N MET A 263 3.93 14.25 19.57
CA MET A 263 2.61 14.39 20.13
C MET A 263 1.60 13.71 19.19
N ILE A 264 0.83 12.79 19.73
CA ILE A 264 -0.20 12.03 19.01
C ILE A 264 -1.56 12.48 19.54
N ILE A 265 -2.47 12.85 18.66
CA ILE A 265 -3.84 13.23 19.04
C ILE A 265 -4.78 12.07 18.73
N GLY A 266 -5.48 11.60 19.78
CA GLY A 266 -6.37 10.46 19.75
C GLY A 266 -5.70 9.13 20.12
N GLY A 267 -6.21 8.46 21.15
CA GLY A 267 -5.73 7.19 21.71
C GLY A 267 -6.17 5.94 20.94
N SER A 268 -6.26 6.02 19.61
CA SER A 268 -6.71 4.93 18.74
C SER A 268 -5.77 3.71 18.77
N LYS A 269 -6.19 2.58 18.16
CA LYS A 269 -5.32 1.41 17.98
C LYS A 269 -4.04 1.78 17.19
N ALA A 270 -4.16 2.67 16.20
CA ALA A 270 -3.00 3.16 15.45
C ALA A 270 -2.02 3.94 16.35
N ALA A 271 -2.52 4.77 17.27
CA ALA A 271 -1.70 5.49 18.24
C ALA A 271 -0.94 4.53 19.18
N TYR A 272 -1.61 3.49 19.67
CA TYR A 272 -0.98 2.42 20.44
C TYR A 272 0.17 1.74 19.68
N TYR A 273 -0.09 1.29 18.43
CA TYR A 273 0.93 0.64 17.62
C TYR A 273 2.09 1.58 17.27
N LEU A 274 1.79 2.85 17.03
CA LEU A 274 2.82 3.86 16.75
C LEU A 274 3.70 4.10 17.97
N ALA A 275 3.10 4.33 19.14
CA ALA A 275 3.84 4.52 20.38
C ALA A 275 4.71 3.29 20.70
N LYS A 276 4.19 2.08 20.52
CA LYS A 276 4.92 0.82 20.73
C LYS A 276 6.15 0.68 19.83
N GLN A 277 6.15 1.32 18.65
CA GLN A 277 7.32 1.36 17.76
C GLN A 277 8.28 2.48 18.10
N LEU A 278 7.78 3.67 18.46
CA LEU A 278 8.61 4.86 18.70
C LEU A 278 9.37 4.81 20.04
N LEU A 279 8.73 4.28 21.09
CA LEU A 279 9.36 4.21 22.42
C LEU A 279 10.68 3.41 22.46
N PRO A 280 10.80 2.21 21.82
CA PRO A 280 12.06 1.50 21.73
C PRO A 280 13.13 2.22 20.91
N MET A 281 12.71 3.13 19.99
CA MET A 281 13.61 3.97 19.20
C MET A 281 14.13 5.18 19.97
N GLY A 282 13.75 5.34 21.24
CA GLY A 282 14.15 6.46 22.09
C GLY A 282 13.37 7.76 21.85
N VAL A 283 12.23 7.70 21.19
CA VAL A 283 11.33 8.84 20.97
C VAL A 283 10.45 9.03 22.20
N SER A 284 10.41 10.24 22.74
CA SER A 284 9.43 10.63 23.77
C SER A 284 8.05 10.76 23.15
N VAL A 285 7.06 10.04 23.67
CA VAL A 285 5.71 10.00 23.12
C VAL A 285 4.72 10.58 24.12
N LYS A 286 3.96 11.60 23.67
CA LYS A 286 2.76 12.12 24.34
C LYS A 286 1.53 11.71 23.54
N ILE A 287 0.46 11.27 24.21
CA ILE A 287 -0.83 10.93 23.59
C ILE A 287 -1.92 11.74 24.32
N VAL A 288 -2.63 12.56 23.57
CA VAL A 288 -3.81 13.31 24.06
C VAL A 288 -5.08 12.52 23.66
N GLU A 289 -5.89 12.14 24.64
CA GLU A 289 -7.10 11.34 24.45
C GLU A 289 -8.23 11.86 25.36
N GLN A 290 -9.41 12.03 24.81
CA GLN A 290 -10.55 12.58 25.55
C GLN A 290 -11.26 11.55 26.46
N ASP A 291 -11.25 10.27 26.09
CA ASP A 291 -11.88 9.20 26.87
C ASP A 291 -10.97 8.74 28.02
N LEU A 292 -11.37 9.05 29.26
CA LEU A 292 -10.61 8.71 30.47
C LEU A 292 -10.32 7.19 30.57
N LYS A 293 -11.29 6.33 30.25
CA LYS A 293 -11.09 4.87 30.32
C LYS A 293 -10.04 4.41 29.31
N ARG A 294 -10.02 5.08 28.14
CA ARG A 294 -9.00 4.81 27.14
C ARG A 294 -7.63 5.30 27.59
N CYS A 295 -7.55 6.45 28.26
CA CYS A 295 -6.31 6.94 28.88
C CYS A 295 -5.77 5.96 29.93
N GLU A 296 -6.62 5.44 30.81
CA GLU A 296 -6.24 4.43 31.82
C GLU A 296 -5.66 3.19 31.15
N ALA A 297 -6.37 2.61 30.17
CA ALA A 297 -5.90 1.45 29.43
C ALA A 297 -4.57 1.70 28.69
N LEU A 298 -4.39 2.87 28.08
CA LEU A 298 -3.13 3.22 27.40
C LEU A 298 -1.98 3.38 28.37
N SER A 299 -2.23 3.93 29.58
CA SER A 299 -1.21 4.09 30.62
C SER A 299 -0.67 2.75 31.12
N GLU A 300 -1.52 1.73 31.20
CA GLU A 300 -1.11 0.37 31.54
C GLU A 300 -0.30 -0.29 30.39
N LEU A 301 -0.78 -0.13 29.15
CA LEU A 301 -0.17 -0.76 27.97
C LEU A 301 1.14 -0.07 27.53
N LEU A 302 1.30 1.22 27.82
CA LEU A 302 2.41 2.08 27.37
C LEU A 302 3.03 2.84 28.55
N PRO A 303 3.64 2.15 29.54
CA PRO A 303 4.12 2.79 30.79
C PRO A 303 5.24 3.83 30.59
N LYS A 304 5.83 3.90 29.38
CA LYS A 304 6.87 4.89 29.03
C LYS A 304 6.33 6.07 28.23
N ALA A 305 5.06 6.06 27.83
CA ALA A 305 4.41 7.19 27.17
C ALA A 305 3.76 8.10 28.20
N THR A 306 3.68 9.41 27.89
CA THR A 306 2.87 10.36 28.65
C THR A 306 1.46 10.35 28.07
N ILE A 307 0.48 9.98 28.88
CA ILE A 307 -0.94 9.96 28.48
C ILE A 307 -1.64 11.15 29.13
N ILE A 308 -2.28 11.97 28.32
CA ILE A 308 -2.97 13.21 28.72
C ILE A 308 -4.44 13.03 28.44
N ASN A 309 -5.26 13.17 29.49
CA ASN A 309 -6.69 13.16 29.34
C ASN A 309 -7.20 14.57 29.01
N GLY A 310 -7.66 14.77 27.78
CA GLY A 310 -8.18 16.06 27.34
C GLY A 310 -8.65 16.04 25.91
N ASP A 311 -9.30 17.12 25.49
CA ASP A 311 -9.73 17.32 24.13
C ASP A 311 -8.55 17.80 23.28
N GLY A 312 -8.17 16.99 22.30
CA GLY A 312 -7.06 17.34 21.39
C GLY A 312 -7.33 18.50 20.44
N THR A 313 -8.54 19.07 20.44
CA THR A 313 -8.91 20.28 19.69
C THR A 313 -8.82 21.55 20.54
N ASP A 314 -8.55 21.42 21.85
CA ASP A 314 -8.35 22.53 22.77
C ASP A 314 -6.95 23.11 22.58
N GLU A 315 -6.88 24.34 22.05
CA GLU A 315 -5.63 25.05 21.76
C GLU A 315 -4.82 25.32 23.04
N ASP A 316 -5.48 25.71 24.13
CA ASP A 316 -4.81 26.00 25.41
C ASP A 316 -4.14 24.74 25.96
N LEU A 317 -4.83 23.59 25.89
CA LEU A 317 -4.24 22.30 26.29
C LEU A 317 -3.02 21.93 25.43
N LEU A 318 -3.11 22.10 24.11
CA LEU A 318 -2.00 21.79 23.22
C LEU A 318 -0.78 22.68 23.47
N GLU A 319 -1.00 23.98 23.79
CA GLU A 319 0.07 24.92 24.17
C GLU A 319 0.69 24.54 25.51
N GLU A 320 -0.11 24.24 26.55
CA GLU A 320 0.38 23.76 27.85
C GLU A 320 1.23 22.49 27.71
N GLU A 321 0.87 21.60 26.78
CA GLU A 321 1.59 20.36 26.50
C GLU A 321 2.77 20.52 25.55
N GLY A 322 3.03 21.74 25.07
CA GLY A 322 4.23 22.13 24.34
C GLY A 322 4.21 21.77 22.85
N ILE A 323 3.08 21.98 22.18
CA ILE A 323 2.95 21.77 20.72
C ILE A 323 3.95 22.63 19.92
N ASP A 324 4.34 23.79 20.43
CA ASP A 324 5.28 24.72 19.83
C ASP A 324 6.72 24.19 19.77
N SER A 325 7.08 23.30 20.71
CA SER A 325 8.42 22.75 20.90
C SER A 325 8.57 21.28 20.51
N ILE A 326 7.47 20.61 20.14
CA ILE A 326 7.47 19.21 19.73
C ILE A 326 8.15 19.02 18.37
N GLU A 327 8.91 17.94 18.18
CA GLU A 327 9.59 17.68 16.91
C GLU A 327 8.68 16.99 15.87
N SER A 328 7.62 16.29 16.31
CA SER A 328 6.60 15.77 15.41
C SER A 328 5.19 15.81 16.01
N PHE A 329 4.19 15.97 15.13
CA PHE A 329 2.79 16.05 15.48
C PHE A 329 1.97 15.12 14.57
N VAL A 330 1.19 14.22 15.18
CA VAL A 330 0.52 13.12 14.46
C VAL A 330 -0.94 12.99 14.91
N PRO A 331 -1.89 13.67 14.26
CA PRO A 331 -3.32 13.50 14.53
C PRO A 331 -3.81 12.14 13.99
N LEU A 332 -4.32 11.30 14.91
CA LEU A 332 -4.82 9.95 14.65
C LEU A 332 -6.26 9.76 15.13
N THR A 333 -7.05 10.84 15.13
CA THR A 333 -8.46 10.80 15.51
C THR A 333 -9.31 9.99 14.51
N GLY A 334 -10.57 9.75 14.83
CA GLY A 334 -11.53 9.07 13.95
C GLY A 334 -12.06 9.93 12.80
N ILE A 335 -11.82 11.25 12.84
CA ILE A 335 -12.42 12.28 11.99
C ILE A 335 -11.35 12.91 11.11
N ASP A 336 -11.47 12.74 9.79
CA ASP A 336 -10.46 13.20 8.82
C ASP A 336 -10.34 14.74 8.80
N GLU A 337 -11.48 15.45 8.88
CA GLU A 337 -11.54 16.90 8.89
C GLU A 337 -10.83 17.48 10.12
N GLU A 338 -10.99 16.84 11.27
CA GLU A 338 -10.29 17.18 12.50
C GLU A 338 -8.78 16.97 12.38
N ASN A 339 -8.35 15.82 11.84
CA ASN A 339 -6.94 15.57 11.58
C ASN A 339 -6.32 16.61 10.64
N ILE A 340 -7.06 17.06 9.63
CA ILE A 340 -6.61 18.11 8.70
C ILE A 340 -6.45 19.44 9.44
N LEU A 341 -7.47 19.87 10.20
CA LEU A 341 -7.41 21.13 10.93
C LEU A 341 -6.28 21.14 11.96
N LEU A 342 -6.15 20.08 12.75
CA LEU A 342 -5.05 19.92 13.73
C LEU A 342 -3.67 19.97 13.06
N THR A 343 -3.53 19.36 11.89
CA THR A 343 -2.28 19.43 11.10
C THR A 343 -1.96 20.86 10.68
N LEU A 344 -2.95 21.58 10.15
CA LEU A 344 -2.77 22.97 9.69
C LEU A 344 -2.44 23.89 10.87
N HIS A 345 -3.11 23.71 12.02
CA HIS A 345 -2.83 24.43 13.26
C HIS A 345 -1.37 24.17 13.73
N ALA A 346 -0.98 22.91 13.86
CA ALA A 346 0.38 22.55 14.29
C ALA A 346 1.46 23.14 13.36
N LYS A 347 1.23 23.20 12.05
CA LYS A 347 2.17 23.83 11.10
C LYS A 347 2.25 25.34 11.22
N GLN A 348 1.19 25.97 11.69
CA GLN A 348 1.19 27.43 11.90
C GLN A 348 2.01 27.83 13.12
N ILE A 349 1.95 27.05 14.21
CA ILE A 349 2.55 27.40 15.51
C ILE A 349 3.86 26.68 15.81
N SER A 350 4.21 25.65 15.04
CA SER A 350 5.42 24.87 15.27
C SER A 350 6.20 24.58 13.98
N LYS A 351 7.43 24.08 14.14
CA LYS A 351 8.25 23.52 13.05
C LYS A 351 8.22 22.00 13.04
N ALA A 352 7.26 21.39 13.72
CA ALA A 352 7.15 19.97 13.84
C ALA A 352 6.99 19.27 12.48
N LYS A 353 7.55 18.08 12.35
CA LYS A 353 7.18 17.17 11.27
C LYS A 353 5.73 16.74 11.50
N VAL A 354 4.83 17.14 10.60
CA VAL A 354 3.42 16.74 10.67
C VAL A 354 3.14 15.53 9.79
N ILE A 355 2.32 14.60 10.30
CA ILE A 355 1.86 13.43 9.55
C ILE A 355 0.36 13.31 9.75
N THR A 356 -0.40 13.46 8.67
CA THR A 356 -1.86 13.49 8.69
C THR A 356 -2.45 12.14 8.30
N LYS A 357 -3.25 11.53 9.17
CA LYS A 357 -4.02 10.35 8.82
C LYS A 357 -5.33 10.75 8.14
N ILE A 358 -5.60 10.20 6.96
CA ILE A 358 -6.85 10.38 6.21
C ILE A 358 -7.43 9.01 5.85
N ASN A 359 -8.69 8.81 6.20
CA ASN A 359 -9.41 7.56 5.92
C ASN A 359 -10.27 7.62 4.67
N ARG A 360 -10.70 8.81 4.23
CA ARG A 360 -11.57 9.00 3.06
C ARG A 360 -10.81 9.70 1.95
N MET A 361 -11.05 9.29 0.71
CA MET A 361 -10.46 9.94 -0.47
C MET A 361 -11.41 10.92 -1.16
N ASN A 362 -12.55 11.21 -0.52
CA ASN A 362 -13.43 12.25 -1.01
C ASN A 362 -12.68 13.59 -0.99
N PHE A 363 -12.88 14.40 -2.01
CA PHE A 363 -12.18 15.68 -2.15
C PHE A 363 -10.65 15.58 -2.27
N LYS A 364 -10.14 14.48 -2.85
CA LYS A 364 -8.69 14.25 -3.04
C LYS A 364 -7.99 15.47 -3.68
N ASP A 365 -8.61 16.08 -4.71
CA ASP A 365 -8.07 17.25 -5.38
C ASP A 365 -7.98 18.48 -4.47
N VAL A 366 -8.84 18.60 -3.47
CA VAL A 366 -8.76 19.66 -2.45
C VAL A 366 -7.66 19.34 -1.45
N ILE A 367 -7.67 18.11 -0.94
CA ILE A 367 -6.70 17.62 0.04
C ILE A 367 -5.26 17.73 -0.50
N SER A 368 -5.05 17.37 -1.77
CA SER A 368 -3.71 17.43 -2.39
C SER A 368 -3.14 18.85 -2.55
N ARG A 369 -4.00 19.87 -2.49
CA ARG A 369 -3.60 21.30 -2.54
C ARG A 369 -3.32 21.86 -1.14
N LEU A 370 -3.71 21.17 -0.09
CA LEU A 370 -3.41 21.56 1.27
C LEU A 370 -1.99 21.09 1.63
N ASP A 371 -1.26 21.93 2.34
CA ASP A 371 0.06 21.56 2.85
C ASP A 371 -0.09 20.75 4.15
N LEU A 372 -0.39 19.46 4.01
CA LEU A 372 -0.62 18.54 5.13
C LEU A 372 0.64 17.76 5.56
N GLY A 373 1.80 18.12 5.04
CA GLY A 373 3.03 17.35 5.28
C GLY A 373 2.96 15.96 4.66
N SER A 374 3.31 14.93 5.43
CA SER A 374 3.13 13.54 5.02
C SER A 374 1.69 13.10 5.28
N VAL A 375 1.04 12.49 4.29
CA VAL A 375 -0.33 11.98 4.43
C VAL A 375 -0.32 10.45 4.36
N VAL A 376 -0.93 9.81 5.36
CA VAL A 376 -1.02 8.35 5.45
C VAL A 376 -2.46 7.91 5.28
N TYR A 377 -2.68 6.93 4.40
CA TYR A 377 -3.99 6.39 4.04
C TYR A 377 -4.10 4.90 4.45
N PRO A 378 -4.49 4.56 5.68
CA PRO A 378 -4.43 3.18 6.21
C PRO A 378 -5.18 2.15 5.35
N ARG A 379 -6.28 2.56 4.70
CA ARG A 379 -7.08 1.66 3.86
C ARG A 379 -6.38 1.27 2.57
N TYR A 380 -5.63 2.20 1.97
CA TYR A 380 -4.92 1.96 0.72
C TYR A 380 -3.72 1.05 0.94
N ILE A 381 -3.00 1.21 2.04
CA ILE A 381 -1.88 0.33 2.41
C ILE A 381 -2.33 -1.13 2.42
N ILE A 382 -3.49 -1.40 3.02
CA ILE A 382 -4.04 -2.77 3.10
C ILE A 382 -4.60 -3.23 1.76
N SER A 383 -5.29 -2.36 1.02
CA SER A 383 -5.84 -2.76 -0.27
C SER A 383 -4.75 -3.10 -1.28
N GLU A 384 -3.63 -2.39 -1.28
CA GLU A 384 -2.44 -2.71 -2.09
C GLU A 384 -1.89 -4.10 -1.76
N THR A 385 -1.75 -4.41 -0.47
CA THR A 385 -1.30 -5.75 -0.02
C THR A 385 -2.26 -6.86 -0.50
N ILE A 386 -3.58 -6.63 -0.42
CA ILE A 386 -4.57 -7.61 -0.87
C ILE A 386 -4.58 -7.74 -2.38
N VAL A 387 -4.51 -6.62 -3.12
CA VAL A 387 -4.46 -6.63 -4.59
C VAL A 387 -3.21 -7.37 -5.08
N ALA A 388 -2.05 -7.15 -4.46
CA ALA A 388 -0.83 -7.91 -4.76
C ALA A 388 -1.04 -9.42 -4.57
N TYR A 389 -1.67 -9.83 -3.46
CA TYR A 389 -2.00 -11.23 -3.20
C TYR A 389 -2.99 -11.78 -4.25
N VAL A 390 -4.02 -11.01 -4.62
CA VAL A 390 -5.04 -11.41 -5.61
C VAL A 390 -4.42 -11.58 -6.99
N ARG A 391 -3.53 -10.67 -7.41
CA ARG A 391 -2.77 -10.79 -8.65
C ARG A 391 -1.91 -12.05 -8.65
N ALA A 392 -1.17 -12.29 -7.57
CA ALA A 392 -0.37 -13.50 -7.40
C ALA A 392 -1.21 -14.78 -7.46
N LYS A 393 -2.43 -14.77 -6.89
CA LYS A 393 -3.34 -15.92 -6.91
C LYS A 393 -4.02 -16.13 -8.26
N LYS A 394 -4.41 -15.08 -8.98
CA LYS A 394 -5.03 -15.14 -10.31
C LYS A 394 -4.18 -15.95 -11.29
N ASP A 395 -2.89 -15.82 -11.17
CA ASP A 395 -1.92 -16.52 -11.98
C ASP A 395 -1.33 -17.75 -11.27
N SER A 396 -2.17 -18.55 -10.60
CA SER A 396 -1.78 -19.78 -9.87
C SER A 396 -0.88 -20.76 -10.67
N MET A 397 -0.40 -20.36 -11.84
CA MET A 397 0.63 -20.95 -12.69
C MET A 397 1.80 -19.97 -12.94
N GLY A 398 2.11 -19.03 -12.03
CA GLY A 398 3.33 -18.26 -12.17
C GLY A 398 3.33 -16.77 -11.87
N SER A 399 2.33 -16.19 -11.22
CA SER A 399 2.54 -14.82 -10.75
C SER A 399 3.56 -14.81 -9.62
N ASN A 400 4.57 -13.97 -9.81
CA ASN A 400 5.74 -13.88 -8.94
C ASN A 400 5.76 -12.55 -8.16
N ILE A 401 4.61 -11.86 -8.03
CA ILE A 401 4.52 -10.61 -7.29
C ILE A 401 4.65 -10.88 -5.78
N GLU A 402 5.62 -10.25 -5.14
CA GLU A 402 5.79 -10.24 -3.68
C GLU A 402 5.17 -8.97 -3.06
N THR A 403 5.38 -7.82 -3.69
CA THR A 403 4.90 -6.52 -3.18
C THR A 403 4.39 -5.66 -4.33
N LEU A 404 3.30 -4.95 -4.08
CA LEU A 404 2.76 -3.91 -4.96
C LEU A 404 2.54 -2.64 -4.16
N TYR A 405 2.99 -1.52 -4.69
CA TYR A 405 2.78 -0.20 -4.12
C TYR A 405 2.39 0.81 -5.20
N HIS A 406 1.31 1.55 -4.98
CA HIS A 406 0.86 2.59 -5.89
C HIS A 406 1.53 3.92 -5.57
N MET A 407 2.28 4.44 -6.52
CA MET A 407 3.02 5.70 -6.41
C MET A 407 2.24 6.86 -7.02
N PHE A 408 2.48 8.08 -6.53
CA PHE A 408 1.97 9.32 -7.14
C PHE A 408 0.47 9.28 -7.42
N ASP A 409 -0.32 8.92 -6.41
CA ASP A 409 -1.78 8.82 -6.55
C ASP A 409 -2.25 7.78 -7.58
N SER A 410 -1.62 6.61 -7.57
CA SER A 410 -1.91 5.50 -8.51
C SER A 410 -1.62 5.82 -9.99
N ARG A 411 -0.68 6.73 -10.26
CA ARG A 411 -0.21 7.04 -11.62
C ARG A 411 0.98 6.19 -12.03
N ALA A 412 1.63 5.51 -11.08
CA ALA A 412 2.66 4.51 -11.31
C ALA A 412 2.55 3.40 -10.27
N GLU A 413 3.08 2.25 -10.60
CA GLU A 413 3.19 1.10 -9.72
C GLU A 413 4.67 0.77 -9.46
N ALA A 414 5.02 0.49 -8.20
CA ALA A 414 6.25 -0.15 -7.81
C ALA A 414 5.94 -1.60 -7.47
N ILE A 415 6.46 -2.53 -8.24
CA ILE A 415 6.12 -3.95 -8.17
C ILE A 415 7.38 -4.74 -7.90
N GLU A 416 7.32 -5.63 -6.93
CA GLU A 416 8.40 -6.55 -6.58
C GLU A 416 8.04 -7.96 -7.05
N PHE A 417 8.90 -8.56 -7.86
CA PHE A 417 8.73 -9.88 -8.45
C PHE A 417 9.79 -10.83 -7.93
N ARG A 418 9.37 -12.03 -7.54
CA ARG A 418 10.27 -13.15 -7.27
C ARG A 418 10.53 -13.92 -8.55
N VAL A 419 11.80 -14.18 -8.87
CA VAL A 419 12.19 -14.94 -10.05
C VAL A 419 12.34 -16.41 -9.67
N ASN A 420 11.31 -17.21 -9.96
CA ASN A 420 11.26 -18.61 -9.56
C ASN A 420 11.79 -19.57 -10.61
N GLU A 421 11.79 -19.19 -11.88
CA GLU A 421 12.18 -20.03 -13.02
C GLU A 421 12.87 -19.24 -14.14
N LEU A 422 13.50 -19.93 -15.06
CA LEU A 422 14.08 -19.35 -16.26
C LEU A 422 12.98 -18.78 -17.16
N SER A 423 13.20 -17.59 -17.68
CA SER A 423 12.24 -16.88 -18.53
C SER A 423 12.95 -16.01 -19.56
N ALA A 424 12.19 -15.33 -20.41
CA ALA A 424 12.72 -14.44 -21.44
C ALA A 424 13.50 -13.23 -20.90
N VAL A 425 13.49 -13.00 -19.59
CA VAL A 425 14.19 -11.88 -18.91
C VAL A 425 15.40 -12.35 -18.08
N THR A 426 15.61 -13.67 -17.93
CA THR A 426 16.70 -14.21 -17.11
C THR A 426 17.98 -14.41 -17.90
N ASP A 427 19.15 -14.23 -17.24
CA ASP A 427 20.50 -14.44 -17.75
C ASP A 427 20.87 -13.61 -19.01
N ILE A 428 20.08 -12.56 -19.28
CA ILE A 428 20.32 -11.60 -20.37
C ILE A 428 20.71 -10.27 -19.74
N PRO A 429 21.78 -9.58 -20.24
CA PRO A 429 22.11 -8.23 -19.81
C PRO A 429 20.90 -7.29 -19.98
N LEU A 430 20.64 -6.45 -18.97
CA LEU A 430 19.48 -5.56 -19.00
C LEU A 430 19.48 -4.62 -20.20
N MET A 431 20.66 -4.23 -20.70
CA MET A 431 20.79 -3.40 -21.90
C MET A 431 20.32 -4.08 -23.19
N ASP A 432 20.28 -5.42 -23.22
CA ASP A 432 19.88 -6.23 -24.38
C ASP A 432 18.39 -6.64 -24.32
N LEU A 433 17.70 -6.34 -23.20
CA LEU A 433 16.26 -6.58 -23.07
C LEU A 433 15.46 -5.50 -23.79
N SER A 434 14.46 -5.92 -24.59
CA SER A 434 13.51 -5.00 -25.21
C SER A 434 12.42 -4.58 -24.21
N LEU A 435 12.74 -3.62 -23.34
CA LEU A 435 11.82 -3.15 -22.30
C LEU A 435 10.74 -2.21 -22.83
N LYS A 436 9.57 -2.23 -22.20
CA LYS A 436 8.51 -1.25 -22.41
C LYS A 436 8.99 0.15 -22.03
N ASP A 437 8.43 1.15 -22.69
CA ASP A 437 8.67 2.55 -22.33
C ASP A 437 8.02 2.85 -20.97
N ASN A 438 8.45 3.91 -20.28
CA ASN A 438 7.96 4.31 -18.95
C ASN A 438 8.04 3.17 -17.91
N LEU A 439 9.16 2.49 -17.90
CA LEU A 439 9.48 1.41 -16.99
C LEU A 439 10.95 1.50 -16.57
N LEU A 440 11.23 1.19 -15.31
CA LEU A 440 12.59 1.15 -14.76
C LEU A 440 12.74 -0.03 -13.80
N ILE A 441 13.80 -0.83 -13.99
CA ILE A 441 14.23 -1.85 -13.03
C ILE A 441 15.03 -1.16 -11.94
N CYS A 442 14.51 -1.13 -10.71
CA CYS A 442 15.02 -0.26 -9.64
C CYS A 442 16.05 -0.94 -8.75
N PHE A 443 15.87 -2.22 -8.45
CA PHE A 443 16.87 -3.03 -7.78
C PHE A 443 16.70 -4.51 -8.09
N ILE A 444 17.78 -5.25 -7.86
CA ILE A 444 17.81 -6.72 -7.81
C ILE A 444 18.30 -7.12 -6.42
N SER A 445 17.47 -7.87 -5.67
CA SER A 445 17.87 -8.49 -4.42
C SER A 445 18.36 -9.90 -4.71
N ARG A 446 19.65 -10.15 -4.47
CA ARG A 446 20.31 -11.43 -4.70
C ARG A 446 21.02 -11.89 -3.44
N ASN A 447 20.67 -13.07 -2.94
CA ASN A 447 21.27 -13.65 -1.73
C ASN A 447 21.25 -12.69 -0.52
N GLY A 448 20.17 -11.91 -0.38
CA GLY A 448 20.00 -10.96 0.71
C GLY A 448 20.77 -9.64 0.55
N SER A 449 21.39 -9.38 -0.60
CA SER A 449 22.07 -8.12 -0.91
C SER A 449 21.31 -7.35 -1.99
N ILE A 450 21.19 -6.04 -1.81
CA ILE A 450 20.54 -5.15 -2.79
C ILE A 450 21.57 -4.64 -3.78
N LEU A 451 21.31 -4.92 -5.05
CA LEU A 451 22.06 -4.41 -6.19
C LEU A 451 21.20 -3.33 -6.88
N ILE A 452 21.74 -2.13 -7.05
CA ILE A 452 21.20 -1.13 -7.97
C ILE A 452 21.75 -1.48 -9.36
N PRO A 453 20.91 -1.96 -10.29
CA PRO A 453 21.42 -2.58 -11.51
C PRO A 453 21.92 -1.55 -12.52
N THR A 454 22.91 -2.00 -13.30
CA THR A 454 23.42 -1.32 -14.49
C THR A 454 23.02 -2.11 -15.75
N GLY A 455 23.22 -1.54 -16.93
CA GLY A 455 22.87 -2.22 -18.18
C GLY A 455 23.61 -3.56 -18.40
N SER A 456 24.77 -3.78 -17.78
CA SER A 456 25.56 -5.03 -17.88
C SER A 456 25.10 -6.12 -16.90
N ASP A 457 24.27 -5.78 -15.93
CA ASP A 457 23.76 -6.77 -14.97
C ASP A 457 22.64 -7.60 -15.61
N SER A 458 22.44 -8.81 -15.11
CA SER A 458 21.36 -9.71 -15.54
C SER A 458 20.54 -10.19 -14.36
N ILE A 459 19.28 -10.48 -14.61
CA ILE A 459 18.35 -11.09 -13.65
C ILE A 459 18.60 -12.60 -13.63
N GLN A 460 18.61 -13.21 -12.44
CA GLN A 460 18.85 -14.65 -12.26
C GLN A 460 17.70 -15.31 -11.49
N VAL A 461 17.55 -16.61 -11.68
CA VAL A 461 16.62 -17.41 -10.86
C VAL A 461 17.02 -17.30 -9.38
N GLY A 462 16.05 -17.03 -8.53
CA GLY A 462 16.27 -16.79 -7.09
C GLY A 462 16.36 -15.31 -6.72
N ASP A 463 16.45 -14.39 -7.69
CA ASP A 463 16.40 -12.95 -7.43
C ASP A 463 15.00 -12.48 -7.05
N THR A 464 14.95 -11.35 -6.35
CA THR A 464 13.75 -10.52 -6.24
C THR A 464 14.04 -9.19 -6.96
N VAL A 465 13.16 -8.81 -7.89
CA VAL A 465 13.36 -7.66 -8.80
C VAL A 465 12.27 -6.63 -8.58
N MET A 466 12.63 -5.38 -8.30
CA MET A 466 11.69 -4.27 -8.21
C MET A 466 11.64 -3.50 -9.53
N VAL A 467 10.44 -3.31 -10.02
CA VAL A 467 10.13 -2.54 -11.24
C VAL A 467 9.21 -1.38 -10.89
N VAL A 468 9.54 -0.18 -11.37
CA VAL A 468 8.63 0.99 -11.33
C VAL A 468 8.13 1.26 -12.74
N THR A 469 6.80 1.38 -12.90
CA THR A 469 6.17 1.54 -14.21
C THR A 469 4.90 2.37 -14.13
N THR A 470 4.57 3.07 -15.23
CA THR A 470 3.24 3.70 -15.39
C THR A 470 2.20 2.76 -16.01
N HIS A 471 2.62 1.57 -16.44
CA HIS A 471 1.69 0.53 -16.85
C HIS A 471 1.04 -0.12 -15.64
N THR A 472 -0.21 -0.55 -15.79
CA THR A 472 -0.97 -1.23 -14.73
C THR A 472 -1.25 -2.67 -15.12
N GLY A 473 -1.46 -3.52 -14.10
CA GLY A 473 -1.88 -4.89 -14.32
C GLY A 473 -0.77 -5.86 -14.72
N PHE A 474 0.50 -5.55 -14.44
CA PHE A 474 1.57 -6.54 -14.55
C PHE A 474 1.34 -7.66 -13.56
N ASN A 475 1.46 -8.91 -14.03
CA ASN A 475 1.29 -10.11 -13.24
C ASN A 475 2.59 -10.93 -13.12
N ASP A 476 3.48 -10.80 -14.09
CA ASP A 476 4.76 -11.47 -14.12
C ASP A 476 5.89 -10.52 -14.54
N LEU A 477 7.12 -10.85 -14.18
CA LEU A 477 8.28 -10.06 -14.56
C LEU A 477 8.46 -9.98 -16.10
N GLN A 478 8.02 -10.99 -16.87
CA GLN A 478 8.06 -10.96 -18.33
C GLN A 478 7.18 -9.86 -18.95
N ASP A 479 6.20 -9.35 -18.20
CA ASP A 479 5.35 -8.23 -18.66
C ASP A 479 6.14 -6.92 -18.87
N ILE A 480 7.40 -6.86 -18.44
CA ILE A 480 8.29 -5.72 -18.71
C ILE A 480 8.71 -5.64 -20.19
N LEU A 481 8.63 -6.73 -20.94
CA LEU A 481 9.04 -6.81 -22.35
C LEU A 481 7.98 -6.18 -23.29
N LYS A 482 8.48 -5.62 -24.44
CA LYS A 482 7.61 -5.07 -25.52
C LYS A 482 6.82 -6.16 -26.23
#